data_bb31d53779116c199d51a7f739b3d54b
#
_entry.id   bb31d53779116c199d51a7f739b3d54b
#
_cell.length_a   1.000
_cell.length_b   1.000
_cell.length_c   1.000
_cell.angle_alpha   90.00
_cell.angle_beta   90.00
_cell.angle_gamma   90.00
#
_symmetry.space_group_name_H-M   'P 1'
#
loop_
_entity.id
_entity.type
_entity.pdbx_description
1 polymer ?
#
loop_
_entity_poly.entity_id
_entity_poly.type
_entity_poly.pdbx_seq_one_letter_code
_entity_poly.pdbx_strand_id
1 'polypeptide(L)'
;MIQLVEFVVLSRKTKILMDKYIKELTYVISNGSMENTYKMGWVRSLVDFSIFNPNKKLVHFNELSRFIFGYYWNQTIFFNLEQSPNPLKRPVIHQIVIDKVKQYQSDYGYQPIFFTRVENKVNIDFTQISKVLKQDVCWRFPTVGKEKFNFYDLDKNNLKLSIHKPDLLKEYSEVLYELINYRWTQKLEEINSSPRISLKVRGTDREKIRRKSLKHFQKYLDQINPNRISFITKKTINTNELSIDHVIPWSYLYSDDLWNLVYVEKGENSSKNNRIPDEDMIGRLENRNKELMKILETAGINDKHTEELKLSLEKDYVRKFWVGFKG
;
A
#
# COMPACT_ATOMS: atom_id res chain seq x y z
N MET A 1 22.22 31.76 -7.81
CA MET A 1 23.28 31.06 -8.55
C MET A 1 24.52 30.72 -7.70
N ILE A 2 24.93 31.58 -6.76
CA ILE A 2 26.14 31.38 -5.93
C ILE A 2 25.95 30.27 -4.88
N GLN A 3 24.79 30.12 -4.24
CA GLN A 3 24.53 29.06 -3.25
C GLN A 3 24.49 27.62 -3.82
N LEU A 4 24.08 27.44 -5.07
CA LEU A 4 24.09 26.12 -5.73
C LEU A 4 25.52 25.66 -6.08
N VAL A 5 26.42 26.60 -6.36
CA VAL A 5 27.82 26.29 -6.66
C VAL A 5 28.60 25.87 -5.44
N GLU A 6 28.32 26.47 -4.24
CA GLU A 6 28.94 26.07 -2.99
C GLU A 6 28.49 24.67 -2.54
N PHE A 7 27.22 24.31 -2.75
CA PHE A 7 26.72 22.96 -2.44
C PHE A 7 27.38 21.87 -3.31
N VAL A 8 27.64 22.17 -4.59
CA VAL A 8 28.33 21.27 -5.53
C VAL A 8 29.82 21.15 -5.22
N VAL A 9 30.47 22.20 -4.72
CA VAL A 9 31.89 22.20 -4.36
C VAL A 9 32.13 21.50 -3.01
N LEU A 10 31.22 21.63 -2.04
CA LEU A 10 31.26 20.89 -0.78
C LEU A 10 31.00 19.38 -1.00
N SER A 11 30.14 18.99 -1.95
CA SER A 11 29.90 17.58 -2.29
C SER A 11 31.11 16.88 -2.92
N ARG A 12 32.02 17.63 -3.54
CA ARG A 12 33.25 17.10 -4.12
C ARG A 12 34.41 16.90 -3.12
N LYS A 13 34.36 17.56 -1.96
CA LYS A 13 35.45 17.46 -0.95
C LYS A 13 35.18 16.44 0.17
N THR A 14 33.92 16.09 0.43
CA THR A 14 33.61 15.02 1.36
C THR A 14 33.23 13.79 0.54
N LYS A 15 34.22 13.02 0.10
CA LYS A 15 34.03 11.64 -0.32
C LYS A 15 33.66 10.88 0.95
N ILE A 16 32.39 10.93 1.36
CA ILE A 16 31.86 10.03 2.38
C ILE A 16 31.99 8.65 1.76
N LEU A 17 33.06 7.94 2.16
CA LEU A 17 33.26 6.55 1.77
C LEU A 17 32.18 5.75 2.47
N MET A 18 31.05 5.59 1.79
CA MET A 18 29.98 4.68 2.24
C MET A 18 30.61 3.32 2.55
N ASP A 19 30.33 2.75 3.73
CA ASP A 19 30.83 1.46 4.14
C ASP A 19 30.59 0.40 3.07
N LYS A 20 31.54 -0.50 2.87
CA LYS A 20 31.46 -1.56 1.86
C LYS A 20 30.18 -2.39 2.03
N TYR A 21 29.80 -2.72 3.26
CA TYR A 21 28.60 -3.47 3.58
C TYR A 21 27.34 -2.77 3.05
N ILE A 22 27.20 -1.46 3.24
CA ILE A 22 26.05 -0.68 2.77
C ILE A 22 26.07 -0.56 1.24
N LYS A 23 27.23 -0.37 0.61
CA LYS A 23 27.34 -0.37 -0.87
C LYS A 23 26.89 -1.67 -1.48
N GLU A 24 27.33 -2.80 -0.92
CA GLU A 24 26.94 -4.13 -1.39
C GLU A 24 25.45 -4.38 -1.14
N LEU A 25 24.90 -3.97 0.01
CA LEU A 25 23.49 -4.11 0.34
C LEU A 25 22.60 -3.28 -0.60
N THR A 26 22.93 -2.02 -0.84
CA THR A 26 22.20 -1.16 -1.78
C THR A 26 22.28 -1.69 -3.20
N TYR A 27 23.43 -2.24 -3.61
CA TYR A 27 23.59 -2.91 -4.90
C TYR A 27 22.65 -4.12 -5.04
N VAL A 28 22.57 -4.98 -4.01
CA VAL A 28 21.68 -6.15 -4.00
C VAL A 28 20.22 -5.75 -4.03
N ILE A 29 19.81 -4.73 -3.25
CA ILE A 29 18.46 -4.22 -3.26
C ILE A 29 18.09 -3.69 -4.67
N SER A 30 19.00 -2.93 -5.29
CA SER A 30 18.76 -2.29 -6.58
C SER A 30 18.72 -3.28 -7.75
N ASN A 31 19.59 -4.31 -7.74
CA ASN A 31 19.84 -5.16 -8.90
C ASN A 31 19.38 -6.60 -8.74
N GLY A 32 18.99 -7.01 -7.52
CA GLY A 32 18.50 -8.35 -7.26
C GLY A 32 17.20 -8.66 -8.02
N SER A 33 17.13 -9.80 -8.69
CA SER A 33 15.91 -10.26 -9.37
C SER A 33 14.78 -10.51 -8.37
N MET A 34 13.55 -10.17 -8.74
CA MET A 34 12.35 -10.38 -7.92
C MET A 34 11.25 -11.06 -8.75
N GLU A 35 10.86 -12.26 -8.35
CA GLU A 35 9.64 -12.93 -8.85
C GLU A 35 8.40 -12.39 -8.13
N ASN A 36 8.54 -12.11 -6.85
CA ASN A 36 7.54 -11.54 -5.95
C ASN A 36 8.22 -10.55 -5.00
N THR A 37 7.47 -10.00 -4.05
CA THR A 37 7.97 -8.94 -3.14
C THR A 37 8.73 -9.47 -1.91
N TYR A 38 8.91 -10.78 -1.74
CA TYR A 38 9.49 -11.39 -0.54
C TYR A 38 10.88 -10.85 -0.17
N LYS A 39 11.74 -10.60 -1.18
CA LYS A 39 13.08 -10.06 -0.93
C LYS A 39 13.03 -8.66 -0.32
N MET A 40 12.05 -7.84 -0.69
CA MET A 40 11.88 -6.50 -0.12
C MET A 40 11.35 -6.58 1.31
N GLY A 41 10.37 -7.44 1.57
CA GLY A 41 9.91 -7.73 2.94
C GLY A 41 11.03 -8.27 3.83
N TRP A 42 11.88 -9.14 3.28
CA TRP A 42 13.04 -9.69 3.99
C TRP A 42 14.04 -8.62 4.41
N VAL A 43 14.57 -7.86 3.45
CA VAL A 43 15.59 -6.84 3.78
C VAL A 43 15.02 -5.76 4.69
N ARG A 44 13.76 -5.37 4.50
CA ARG A 44 13.09 -4.44 5.39
C ARG A 44 13.00 -4.97 6.81
N SER A 45 12.65 -6.24 7.00
CA SER A 45 12.57 -6.85 8.33
C SER A 45 13.92 -6.90 9.04
N LEU A 46 15.03 -7.04 8.32
CA LEU A 46 16.38 -6.94 8.89
C LEU A 46 16.70 -5.51 9.38
N VAL A 47 16.30 -4.49 8.60
CA VAL A 47 16.46 -3.08 8.99
C VAL A 47 15.61 -2.77 10.22
N ASP A 48 14.32 -3.11 10.20
CA ASP A 48 13.41 -2.88 11.34
C ASP A 48 13.89 -3.61 12.60
N PHE A 49 14.30 -4.87 12.47
CA PHE A 49 14.87 -5.60 13.59
C PHE A 49 16.06 -4.87 14.22
N SER A 50 16.97 -4.35 13.40
CA SER A 50 18.16 -3.63 13.85
C SER A 50 17.83 -2.30 14.55
N ILE A 51 16.75 -1.64 14.14
CA ILE A 51 16.24 -0.41 14.79
C ILE A 51 15.64 -0.72 16.16
N PHE A 52 14.74 -1.72 16.21
CA PHE A 52 13.99 -2.05 17.42
C PHE A 52 14.81 -2.84 18.47
N ASN A 53 15.92 -3.46 18.05
CA ASN A 53 16.78 -4.26 18.90
C ASN A 53 18.25 -3.79 18.82
N PRO A 54 18.58 -2.58 19.27
CA PRO A 54 19.95 -2.07 19.23
C PRO A 54 20.86 -3.01 19.99
N ASN A 55 22.05 -3.29 19.42
CA ASN A 55 23.08 -4.19 19.96
C ASN A 55 22.77 -5.71 19.85
N LYS A 56 21.62 -6.12 19.30
CA LYS A 56 21.29 -7.52 19.09
C LYS A 56 21.64 -7.94 17.65
N LYS A 57 22.56 -8.87 17.49
CA LYS A 57 22.95 -9.44 16.18
C LYS A 57 22.13 -10.67 15.83
N LEU A 58 21.87 -11.52 16.83
CA LEU A 58 21.12 -12.76 16.63
C LEU A 58 19.62 -12.49 16.54
N VAL A 59 18.98 -12.98 15.48
CA VAL A 59 17.53 -12.88 15.26
C VAL A 59 16.96 -14.24 14.88
N HIS A 60 15.81 -14.58 15.43
CA HIS A 60 15.04 -15.75 15.04
C HIS A 60 14.13 -15.42 13.84
N PHE A 61 13.92 -16.38 12.95
CA PHE A 61 13.07 -16.18 11.78
C PHE A 61 11.64 -15.82 12.14
N ASN A 62 11.12 -16.27 13.29
CA ASN A 62 9.81 -15.86 13.78
C ASN A 62 9.70 -14.35 14.02
N GLU A 63 10.78 -13.70 14.49
CA GLU A 63 10.80 -12.24 14.67
C GLU A 63 10.72 -11.53 13.32
N LEU A 64 11.47 -12.00 12.30
CA LEU A 64 11.40 -11.46 10.93
C LEU A 64 10.05 -11.76 10.28
N SER A 65 9.50 -12.94 10.51
CA SER A 65 8.18 -13.36 10.01
C SER A 65 7.06 -12.45 10.51
N ARG A 66 7.13 -12.02 11.76
CA ARG A 66 6.17 -11.06 12.36
C ARG A 66 6.20 -9.72 11.63
N PHE A 67 7.39 -9.17 11.34
CA PHE A 67 7.51 -7.93 10.56
C PHE A 67 6.93 -8.10 9.15
N ILE A 68 7.34 -9.14 8.43
CA ILE A 68 6.89 -9.40 7.04
C ILE A 68 5.39 -9.60 6.98
N PHE A 69 4.79 -10.34 7.92
CA PHE A 69 3.35 -10.50 8.03
C PHE A 69 2.67 -9.13 8.23
N GLY A 70 3.19 -8.28 9.11
CA GLY A 70 2.65 -6.95 9.38
C GLY A 70 2.66 -6.05 8.14
N TYR A 71 3.72 -6.07 7.34
CA TYR A 71 3.78 -5.30 6.09
C TYR A 71 2.71 -5.77 5.10
N TYR A 72 2.60 -7.07 4.90
CA TYR A 72 1.63 -7.65 3.97
C TYR A 72 0.19 -7.50 4.47
N TRP A 73 -0.04 -7.64 5.79
CA TRP A 73 -1.33 -7.32 6.40
C TRP A 73 -1.77 -5.91 6.05
N ASN A 74 -0.90 -4.92 6.30
CA ASN A 74 -1.23 -3.53 6.03
C ASN A 74 -1.51 -3.29 4.54
N GLN A 75 -0.68 -3.82 3.65
CA GLN A 75 -0.88 -3.66 2.20
C GLN A 75 -2.14 -4.38 1.71
N THR A 76 -2.53 -5.48 2.32
CA THR A 76 -3.73 -6.24 1.97
C THR A 76 -4.98 -5.57 2.53
N ILE A 77 -5.05 -5.30 3.83
CA ILE A 77 -6.28 -4.81 4.48
C ILE A 77 -6.65 -3.39 4.06
N PHE A 78 -5.65 -2.53 3.79
CA PHE A 78 -5.89 -1.15 3.36
C PHE A 78 -6.08 -1.03 1.85
N PHE A 79 -5.36 -1.80 1.04
CA PHE A 79 -5.21 -1.53 -0.39
C PHE A 79 -5.47 -2.72 -1.30
N ASN A 80 -5.69 -3.90 -0.75
CA ASN A 80 -5.87 -5.15 -1.49
C ASN A 80 -4.77 -5.42 -2.53
N LEU A 81 -3.50 -5.15 -2.16
CA LEU A 81 -2.37 -5.33 -3.07
C LEU A 81 -1.94 -6.79 -3.14
N GLU A 82 -1.87 -7.32 -4.36
CA GLU A 82 -1.24 -8.61 -4.64
C GLU A 82 0.29 -8.49 -4.54
N GLN A 83 0.95 -9.55 -4.08
CA GLN A 83 2.39 -9.61 -3.86
C GLN A 83 3.13 -10.47 -4.90
N SER A 84 2.39 -11.06 -5.85
CA SER A 84 2.89 -11.95 -6.89
C SER A 84 2.03 -11.79 -8.15
N PRO A 85 2.59 -11.99 -9.36
CA PRO A 85 1.87 -11.77 -10.62
C PRO A 85 0.74 -12.77 -10.89
N ASN A 86 0.71 -13.91 -10.24
CA ASN A 86 -0.35 -14.91 -10.44
C ASN A 86 -1.28 -15.00 -9.22
N PRO A 87 -2.47 -14.38 -9.27
CA PRO A 87 -3.44 -14.43 -8.16
C PRO A 87 -4.05 -15.82 -7.95
N LEU A 88 -3.99 -16.72 -8.94
CA LEU A 88 -4.47 -18.10 -8.81
C LEU A 88 -3.44 -19.00 -8.11
N LYS A 89 -2.17 -18.61 -8.10
CA LYS A 89 -1.09 -19.33 -7.43
C LYS A 89 -0.32 -18.40 -6.52
N ARG A 90 -0.99 -17.91 -5.50
CA ARG A 90 -0.39 -16.99 -4.53
C ARG A 90 0.74 -17.65 -3.74
N PRO A 91 1.82 -16.93 -3.47
CA PRO A 91 2.86 -17.39 -2.55
C PRO A 91 2.30 -17.61 -1.14
N VAL A 92 2.82 -18.62 -0.46
CA VAL A 92 2.30 -19.10 0.83
C VAL A 92 2.13 -18.01 1.88
N ILE A 93 3.13 -17.13 2.05
CA ILE A 93 3.03 -16.06 3.07
C ILE A 93 1.87 -15.11 2.75
N HIS A 94 1.70 -14.74 1.48
CA HIS A 94 0.62 -13.83 1.09
C HIS A 94 -0.76 -14.50 1.24
N GLN A 95 -0.88 -15.79 0.94
CA GLN A 95 -2.12 -16.51 1.16
C GLN A 95 -2.50 -16.56 2.64
N ILE A 96 -1.53 -16.84 3.53
CA ILE A 96 -1.75 -16.80 4.99
C ILE A 96 -2.27 -15.42 5.41
N VAL A 97 -1.68 -14.34 4.89
CA VAL A 97 -2.11 -12.97 5.21
C VAL A 97 -3.54 -12.73 4.76
N ILE A 98 -3.89 -13.08 3.51
CA ILE A 98 -5.25 -12.92 2.96
C ILE A 98 -6.27 -13.66 3.82
N ASP A 99 -5.99 -14.90 4.19
CA ASP A 99 -6.91 -15.73 4.99
C ASP A 99 -7.12 -15.12 6.39
N LYS A 100 -6.05 -14.60 7.00
CA LYS A 100 -6.13 -13.94 8.30
C LYS A 100 -6.84 -12.58 8.24
N VAL A 101 -6.65 -11.81 7.16
CA VAL A 101 -7.40 -10.57 6.93
C VAL A 101 -8.89 -10.87 6.75
N LYS A 102 -9.26 -11.87 5.95
CA LYS A 102 -10.65 -12.28 5.76
C LYS A 102 -11.31 -12.74 7.07
N GLN A 103 -10.59 -13.56 7.85
CA GLN A 103 -11.07 -14.00 9.17
C GLN A 103 -11.30 -12.79 10.07
N TYR A 104 -10.33 -11.89 10.19
CA TYR A 104 -10.45 -10.67 10.98
C TYR A 104 -11.65 -9.80 10.55
N GLN A 105 -11.84 -9.62 9.25
CA GLN A 105 -12.96 -8.85 8.70
C GLN A 105 -14.31 -9.50 8.99
N SER A 106 -14.38 -10.83 8.99
CA SER A 106 -15.59 -11.57 9.40
C SER A 106 -15.92 -11.35 10.88
N ASP A 107 -14.91 -11.37 11.74
CA ASP A 107 -15.09 -11.32 13.19
C ASP A 107 -15.30 -9.90 13.72
N TYR A 108 -14.65 -8.89 13.12
CA TYR A 108 -14.56 -7.52 13.64
C TYR A 108 -15.04 -6.43 12.66
N GLY A 109 -15.42 -6.80 11.42
CA GLY A 109 -15.88 -5.87 10.40
C GLY A 109 -14.76 -5.40 9.45
N TYR A 110 -15.17 -4.69 8.40
CA TYR A 110 -14.33 -4.34 7.23
C TYR A 110 -13.49 -3.08 7.40
N GLN A 111 -13.50 -2.44 8.57
CA GLN A 111 -12.67 -1.26 8.78
C GLN A 111 -11.18 -1.64 8.75
N PRO A 112 -10.37 -1.02 7.86
CA PRO A 112 -8.95 -1.30 7.81
C PRO A 112 -8.26 -0.83 9.08
N ILE A 113 -7.37 -1.66 9.60
CA ILE A 113 -6.61 -1.35 10.81
C ILE A 113 -5.18 -1.87 10.69
N PHE A 114 -4.22 -1.12 11.23
CA PHE A 114 -2.82 -1.53 11.23
C PHE A 114 -2.61 -2.80 12.05
N PHE A 115 -1.76 -3.70 11.58
CA PHE A 115 -1.44 -4.97 12.24
C PHE A 115 -1.02 -4.77 13.70
N THR A 116 -0.18 -3.78 13.96
CA THR A 116 0.31 -3.45 15.31
C THR A 116 -0.79 -3.18 16.35
N ARG A 117 -1.98 -2.81 15.91
CA ARG A 117 -3.13 -2.54 16.78
C ARG A 117 -4.01 -3.75 17.05
N VAL A 118 -3.84 -4.81 16.27
CA VAL A 118 -4.73 -5.99 16.30
C VAL A 118 -3.97 -7.31 16.42
N GLU A 119 -2.66 -7.26 16.56
CA GLU A 119 -1.81 -8.43 16.60
C GLU A 119 -2.27 -9.46 17.67
N ASN A 120 -2.72 -8.98 18.81
CA ASN A 120 -3.25 -9.82 19.89
C ASN A 120 -4.62 -10.47 19.59
N LYS A 121 -5.31 -10.00 18.53
CA LYS A 121 -6.60 -10.54 18.06
C LYS A 121 -6.46 -11.51 16.90
N VAL A 122 -5.28 -11.56 16.29
CA VAL A 122 -5.02 -12.40 15.11
C VAL A 122 -4.11 -13.56 15.54
N ASN A 123 -4.66 -14.76 15.54
CA ASN A 123 -3.87 -15.96 15.85
C ASN A 123 -3.05 -16.39 14.63
N ILE A 124 -1.71 -16.29 14.72
CA ILE A 124 -0.79 -16.55 13.62
C ILE A 124 0.27 -17.55 14.03
N ASP A 125 0.46 -18.58 13.21
CA ASP A 125 1.63 -19.46 13.30
C ASP A 125 2.77 -18.93 12.44
N PHE A 126 3.66 -18.15 13.04
CA PHE A 126 4.86 -17.63 12.37
C PHE A 126 5.86 -18.72 11.96
N THR A 127 5.74 -19.94 12.50
CA THR A 127 6.62 -21.06 12.14
C THR A 127 6.46 -21.44 10.67
N GLN A 128 5.24 -21.39 10.14
CA GLN A 128 5.01 -21.66 8.72
C GLN A 128 5.66 -20.61 7.83
N ILE A 129 5.55 -19.34 8.19
CA ILE A 129 6.22 -18.24 7.46
C ILE A 129 7.73 -18.40 7.52
N SER A 130 8.28 -18.70 8.70
CA SER A 130 9.72 -18.94 8.91
C SER A 130 10.27 -20.06 8.04
N LYS A 131 9.51 -21.14 7.84
CA LYS A 131 9.88 -22.24 6.92
C LYS A 131 9.99 -21.76 5.48
N VAL A 132 9.05 -20.94 5.00
CA VAL A 132 9.10 -20.34 3.66
C VAL A 132 10.31 -19.41 3.51
N LEU A 133 10.56 -18.55 4.49
CA LEU A 133 11.72 -17.64 4.48
C LEU A 133 13.05 -18.40 4.43
N LYS A 134 13.16 -19.51 5.18
CA LYS A 134 14.30 -20.43 5.15
C LYS A 134 14.48 -21.05 3.77
N GLN A 135 13.39 -21.56 3.20
CA GLN A 135 13.42 -22.31 1.95
C GLN A 135 13.76 -21.43 0.75
N ASP A 136 13.15 -20.24 0.65
CA ASP A 136 13.13 -19.48 -0.60
C ASP A 136 13.79 -18.12 -0.54
N VAL A 137 13.92 -17.48 0.62
CA VAL A 137 14.28 -16.05 0.67
C VAL A 137 15.68 -15.80 1.21
N CYS A 138 15.99 -16.33 2.39
CA CYS A 138 17.19 -15.95 3.14
C CYS A 138 18.52 -16.20 2.41
N TRP A 139 18.60 -17.16 1.51
CA TRP A 139 19.81 -17.46 0.75
C TRP A 139 19.80 -16.90 -0.66
N ARG A 140 18.59 -16.60 -1.21
CA ARG A 140 18.43 -15.99 -2.54
C ARG A 140 18.56 -14.47 -2.50
N PHE A 141 18.23 -13.84 -1.36
CA PHE A 141 18.32 -12.38 -1.24
C PHE A 141 19.74 -11.86 -1.51
N PRO A 142 20.82 -12.40 -0.89
CA PRO A 142 22.16 -11.87 -1.05
C PRO A 142 22.83 -12.28 -2.37
N THR A 143 22.07 -12.58 -3.43
CA THR A 143 22.60 -13.02 -4.72
C THR A 143 22.11 -12.14 -5.86
N VAL A 144 23.05 -11.66 -6.69
CA VAL A 144 22.78 -10.92 -7.92
C VAL A 144 23.53 -11.59 -9.07
N GLY A 145 22.81 -12.17 -10.01
CA GLY A 145 23.40 -13.00 -11.07
C GLY A 145 24.18 -14.19 -10.47
N LYS A 146 25.51 -14.20 -10.69
CA LYS A 146 26.43 -15.20 -10.12
C LYS A 146 27.14 -14.74 -8.84
N GLU A 147 27.00 -13.46 -8.49
CA GLU A 147 27.67 -12.87 -7.33
C GLU A 147 26.85 -13.14 -6.07
N LYS A 148 27.54 -13.51 -5.00
CA LYS A 148 26.96 -13.75 -3.68
C LYS A 148 27.62 -12.85 -2.65
N PHE A 149 26.78 -12.12 -1.93
CA PHE A 149 27.19 -11.19 -0.87
C PHE A 149 26.94 -11.81 0.50
N ASN A 150 27.57 -11.27 1.52
CA ASN A 150 27.48 -11.82 2.88
C ASN A 150 27.04 -10.74 3.88
N PHE A 151 25.75 -10.73 4.21
CA PHE A 151 25.15 -9.76 5.13
C PHE A 151 24.85 -10.34 6.51
N TYR A 152 24.79 -11.66 6.59
CA TYR A 152 24.46 -12.41 7.81
C TYR A 152 24.91 -13.87 7.71
N ASP A 153 25.16 -14.48 8.86
CA ASP A 153 25.42 -15.92 8.98
C ASP A 153 24.10 -16.64 9.26
N LEU A 154 23.82 -17.69 8.51
CA LEU A 154 22.55 -18.45 8.58
C LEU A 154 22.74 -19.74 9.39
N ASP A 155 21.93 -19.90 10.45
CA ASP A 155 21.70 -21.17 11.12
C ASP A 155 20.30 -21.70 10.71
N LYS A 156 20.28 -22.40 9.57
CA LYS A 156 19.02 -22.89 8.99
C LYS A 156 18.35 -23.96 9.86
N ASN A 157 19.10 -24.73 10.65
CA ASN A 157 18.55 -25.78 11.47
C ASN A 157 17.72 -25.20 12.63
N ASN A 158 18.23 -24.14 13.24
CA ASN A 158 17.60 -23.47 14.36
C ASN A 158 16.74 -22.27 13.96
N LEU A 159 16.51 -22.05 12.64
CA LEU A 159 15.73 -20.93 12.10
C LEU A 159 16.14 -19.56 12.68
N LYS A 160 17.43 -19.30 12.65
CA LYS A 160 18.01 -18.04 13.13
C LYS A 160 19.15 -17.58 12.23
N LEU A 161 19.51 -16.32 12.33
CA LEU A 161 20.66 -15.74 11.66
C LEU A 161 21.36 -14.70 12.54
N SER A 162 22.62 -14.42 12.23
CA SER A 162 23.40 -13.35 12.87
C SER A 162 23.69 -12.25 11.86
N ILE A 163 23.15 -11.06 12.07
CA ILE A 163 23.37 -9.88 11.22
C ILE A 163 24.78 -9.35 11.47
N HIS A 164 25.59 -9.13 10.42
CA HIS A 164 26.98 -8.71 10.56
C HIS A 164 27.13 -7.28 11.07
N LYS A 165 26.34 -6.34 10.54
CA LYS A 165 26.45 -4.91 10.81
C LYS A 165 25.07 -4.28 11.13
N PRO A 166 24.40 -4.68 12.24
CA PRO A 166 23.10 -4.13 12.59
C PRO A 166 23.13 -2.62 12.84
N ASP A 167 24.25 -2.09 13.37
CA ASP A 167 24.43 -0.67 13.62
C ASP A 167 24.36 0.15 12.31
N LEU A 168 24.99 -0.36 11.24
CA LEU A 168 24.92 0.28 9.93
C LEU A 168 23.54 0.19 9.33
N LEU A 169 22.79 -0.91 9.52
CA LEU A 169 21.40 -1.01 9.07
C LEU A 169 20.51 0.05 9.76
N LYS A 170 20.75 0.30 11.05
CA LYS A 170 20.06 1.35 11.82
C LYS A 170 20.49 2.74 11.35
N GLU A 171 21.78 3.01 11.23
CA GLU A 171 22.32 4.31 10.82
C GLU A 171 21.81 4.74 9.43
N TYR A 172 21.80 3.83 8.47
CA TYR A 172 21.36 4.08 7.09
C TYR A 172 19.89 3.75 6.84
N SER A 173 19.11 3.54 7.89
CA SER A 173 17.73 3.03 7.79
C SER A 173 16.84 3.87 6.89
N GLU A 174 16.90 5.21 6.98
CA GLU A 174 16.07 6.10 6.16
C GLU A 174 16.36 5.92 4.67
N VAL A 175 17.64 5.89 4.29
CA VAL A 175 18.05 5.70 2.89
C VAL A 175 17.70 4.29 2.40
N LEU A 176 17.88 3.29 3.25
CA LEU A 176 17.51 1.91 2.95
C LEU A 176 16.00 1.77 2.77
N TYR A 177 15.17 2.42 3.61
CA TYR A 177 13.72 2.43 3.44
C TYR A 177 13.30 3.05 2.11
N GLU A 178 13.87 4.18 1.72
CA GLU A 178 13.53 4.81 0.45
C GLU A 178 13.86 3.88 -0.73
N LEU A 179 15.03 3.22 -0.71
CA LEU A 179 15.43 2.29 -1.76
C LEU A 179 14.56 1.02 -1.77
N ILE A 180 14.29 0.45 -0.61
CA ILE A 180 13.41 -0.73 -0.46
C ILE A 180 12.00 -0.38 -0.95
N ASN A 181 11.43 0.75 -0.52
CA ASN A 181 10.10 1.18 -0.92
C ASN A 181 10.02 1.44 -2.42
N TYR A 182 11.06 2.04 -3.01
CA TYR A 182 11.15 2.25 -4.45
C TYR A 182 11.11 0.91 -5.22
N ARG A 183 11.96 -0.04 -4.84
CA ARG A 183 12.00 -1.37 -5.47
C ARG A 183 10.72 -2.19 -5.23
N TRP A 184 10.16 -2.09 -4.03
CA TRP A 184 8.87 -2.72 -3.72
C TRP A 184 7.75 -2.16 -4.58
N THR A 185 7.69 -0.82 -4.69
CA THR A 185 6.74 -0.11 -5.56
C THR A 185 6.84 -0.56 -7.01
N GLN A 186 8.05 -0.59 -7.58
CA GLN A 186 8.26 -1.07 -8.96
C GLN A 186 7.68 -2.46 -9.17
N LYS A 187 7.94 -3.40 -8.23
CA LYS A 187 7.40 -4.76 -8.35
C LYS A 187 5.89 -4.82 -8.19
N LEU A 188 5.32 -4.04 -7.29
CA LEU A 188 3.87 -3.97 -7.11
C LEU A 188 3.16 -3.33 -8.32
N GLU A 189 3.77 -2.37 -9.00
CA GLU A 189 3.24 -1.76 -10.23
C GLU A 189 3.19 -2.75 -11.41
N GLU A 190 4.13 -3.69 -11.48
CA GLU A 190 4.09 -4.79 -12.44
C GLU A 190 2.92 -5.77 -12.18
N ILE A 191 2.53 -5.92 -10.91
CA ILE A 191 1.59 -6.95 -10.44
C ILE A 191 0.15 -6.40 -10.37
N ASN A 192 0.00 -5.14 -9.95
CA ASN A 192 -1.29 -4.57 -9.57
C ASN A 192 -1.74 -3.47 -10.55
N SER A 193 -2.99 -3.54 -11.00
CA SER A 193 -3.63 -2.43 -11.73
C SER A 193 -4.12 -1.33 -10.77
N SER A 194 -3.39 -1.08 -9.70
CA SER A 194 -3.77 -0.14 -8.64
C SER A 194 -3.08 1.20 -8.81
N PRO A 195 -3.80 2.34 -8.71
CA PRO A 195 -3.17 3.65 -8.83
C PRO A 195 -2.34 4.00 -7.59
N ARG A 196 -1.34 4.88 -7.77
CA ARG A 196 -0.57 5.50 -6.69
C ARG A 196 0.09 4.50 -5.71
N ILE A 197 0.63 3.42 -6.23
CA ILE A 197 1.25 2.36 -5.42
C ILE A 197 2.36 2.90 -4.52
N SER A 198 3.16 3.87 -4.98
CA SER A 198 4.21 4.50 -4.18
C SER A 198 3.67 5.13 -2.89
N LEU A 199 2.51 5.79 -2.94
CA LEU A 199 1.86 6.36 -1.75
C LEU A 199 1.34 5.27 -0.81
N LYS A 200 0.87 4.16 -1.34
CA LYS A 200 0.37 3.02 -0.56
C LYS A 200 1.49 2.30 0.18
N VAL A 201 2.62 2.07 -0.48
CA VAL A 201 3.81 1.46 0.14
C VAL A 201 4.34 2.35 1.27
N ARG A 202 4.47 3.65 1.04
CA ARG A 202 4.90 4.62 2.06
C ARG A 202 3.84 4.85 3.15
N GLY A 203 2.57 4.82 2.80
CA GLY A 203 1.45 5.06 3.72
C GLY A 203 1.30 3.98 4.79
N THR A 204 1.78 2.76 4.53
CA THR A 204 1.82 1.68 5.53
C THR A 204 2.89 1.89 6.60
N ASP A 205 3.84 2.79 6.38
CA ASP A 205 4.90 3.12 7.34
C ASP A 205 4.51 4.23 8.31
N ARG A 206 3.53 5.05 7.93
CA ARG A 206 3.11 6.23 8.70
C ARG A 206 1.63 6.14 9.02
N GLU A 207 1.27 6.04 10.27
CA GLU A 207 -0.13 6.01 10.76
C GLU A 207 -0.98 7.25 10.39
N LYS A 208 -0.43 8.22 9.61
CA LYS A 208 -1.06 9.51 9.31
C LYS A 208 -1.46 9.63 7.85
N ILE A 209 -2.46 8.85 7.45
CA ILE A 209 -3.18 9.12 6.21
C ILE A 209 -4.20 10.23 6.49
N ARG A 210 -3.84 11.50 6.19
CA ARG A 210 -4.77 12.63 6.36
C ARG A 210 -5.70 12.71 5.15
N ARG A 211 -7.01 12.52 5.38
CA ARG A 211 -8.06 12.82 4.40
C ARG A 211 -8.38 14.31 4.40
N LYS A 212 -8.61 14.87 3.20
CA LYS A 212 -9.07 16.25 3.04
C LYS A 212 -10.59 16.31 3.19
N SER A 213 -11.11 17.51 3.47
CA SER A 213 -12.56 17.73 3.48
C SER A 213 -13.12 17.64 2.05
N LEU A 214 -14.19 16.87 1.88
CA LEU A 214 -14.89 16.70 0.59
C LEU A 214 -15.99 17.74 0.35
N LYS A 215 -16.20 18.69 1.27
CA LYS A 215 -17.30 19.68 1.18
C LYS A 215 -17.30 20.49 -0.11
N HIS A 216 -16.14 20.78 -0.68
CA HIS A 216 -16.02 21.56 -1.91
C HIS A 216 -16.61 20.85 -3.14
N PHE A 217 -16.82 19.52 -3.07
CA PHE A 217 -17.50 18.76 -4.13
C PHE A 217 -19.05 18.89 -4.10
N GLN A 218 -19.63 19.43 -3.02
CA GLN A 218 -21.09 19.58 -2.92
C GLN A 218 -21.66 20.38 -4.09
N LYS A 219 -20.97 21.44 -4.54
CA LYS A 219 -21.40 22.27 -5.67
C LYS A 219 -21.62 21.49 -6.96
N TYR A 220 -20.91 20.38 -7.18
CA TYR A 220 -21.12 19.49 -8.34
C TYR A 220 -22.18 18.43 -8.06
N LEU A 221 -22.17 17.84 -6.87
CA LEU A 221 -23.10 16.79 -6.50
C LEU A 221 -24.54 17.33 -6.37
N ASP A 222 -24.73 18.57 -5.90
CA ASP A 222 -26.03 19.23 -5.85
C ASP A 222 -26.62 19.49 -7.27
N GLN A 223 -25.79 19.57 -8.33
CA GLN A 223 -26.28 19.69 -9.71
C GLN A 223 -27.01 18.42 -10.19
N ILE A 224 -26.50 17.25 -9.84
CA ILE A 224 -27.08 15.96 -10.25
C ILE A 224 -28.07 15.41 -9.23
N ASN A 225 -27.94 15.80 -7.96
CA ASN A 225 -28.75 15.27 -6.87
C ASN A 225 -29.18 16.40 -5.89
N PRO A 226 -30.02 17.37 -6.36
CA PRO A 226 -30.45 18.49 -5.54
C PRO A 226 -31.30 18.06 -4.33
N ASN A 227 -32.00 16.92 -4.44
CA ASN A 227 -32.81 16.36 -3.37
C ASN A 227 -32.01 15.55 -2.35
N ARG A 228 -30.68 15.43 -2.53
CA ARG A 228 -29.76 14.72 -1.63
C ARG A 228 -30.23 13.31 -1.29
N ILE A 229 -30.53 12.53 -2.32
CA ILE A 229 -30.92 11.12 -2.21
C ILE A 229 -29.65 10.27 -1.99
N SER A 230 -29.68 9.36 -1.00
CA SER A 230 -28.57 8.43 -0.76
C SER A 230 -28.34 7.54 -1.97
N PHE A 231 -27.06 7.44 -2.37
CA PHE A 231 -26.64 6.54 -3.44
C PHE A 231 -26.85 5.06 -3.07
N ILE A 232 -26.78 4.73 -1.78
CA ILE A 232 -26.92 3.37 -1.27
C ILE A 232 -28.39 3.00 -1.10
N THR A 233 -29.10 3.70 -0.22
CA THR A 233 -30.48 3.34 0.17
C THR A 233 -31.57 3.92 -0.71
N LYS A 234 -31.26 4.88 -1.60
CA LYS A 234 -32.24 5.60 -2.45
C LYS A 234 -33.23 6.44 -1.67
N LYS A 235 -33.00 6.72 -0.41
CA LYS A 235 -33.86 7.57 0.44
C LYS A 235 -33.29 8.99 0.51
N THR A 236 -34.14 9.96 0.74
CA THR A 236 -33.74 11.34 1.01
C THR A 236 -32.95 11.39 2.31
N ILE A 237 -31.77 12.03 2.28
CA ILE A 237 -30.89 12.15 3.44
C ILE A 237 -31.27 13.39 4.24
N ASN A 238 -31.36 13.24 5.56
CA ASN A 238 -31.49 14.40 6.44
C ASN A 238 -30.22 15.26 6.34
N THR A 239 -30.36 16.58 6.27
CA THR A 239 -29.25 17.53 6.10
C THR A 239 -28.14 17.38 7.14
N ASN A 240 -28.48 17.02 8.39
CA ASN A 240 -27.53 16.80 9.48
C ASN A 240 -26.76 15.48 9.32
N GLU A 241 -27.29 14.53 8.56
CA GLU A 241 -26.71 13.21 8.32
C GLU A 241 -26.04 13.09 6.94
N LEU A 242 -26.05 14.18 6.16
CA LEU A 242 -25.44 14.21 4.83
C LEU A 242 -23.92 13.99 4.92
N SER A 243 -23.43 13.05 4.15
CA SER A 243 -22.01 12.77 3.97
C SER A 243 -21.67 12.59 2.49
N ILE A 244 -20.44 12.88 2.12
CA ILE A 244 -19.88 12.54 0.81
C ILE A 244 -18.97 11.35 1.01
N ASP A 245 -19.11 10.31 0.20
CA ASP A 245 -18.29 9.11 0.26
C ASP A 245 -17.83 8.66 -1.12
N HIS A 246 -16.78 7.86 -1.13
CA HIS A 246 -16.21 7.23 -2.32
C HIS A 246 -16.90 5.90 -2.60
N VAL A 247 -17.38 5.67 -3.81
CA VAL A 247 -17.97 4.37 -4.19
C VAL A 247 -16.90 3.29 -4.22
N ILE A 248 -15.83 3.49 -4.97
CA ILE A 248 -14.61 2.69 -4.87
C ILE A 248 -13.80 3.25 -3.69
N PRO A 249 -13.41 2.42 -2.70
CA PRO A 249 -12.80 2.91 -1.48
C PRO A 249 -11.62 3.86 -1.69
N TRP A 250 -11.60 4.96 -0.93
CA TRP A 250 -10.50 5.93 -0.97
C TRP A 250 -9.14 5.29 -0.70
N SER A 251 -9.09 4.31 0.20
CA SER A 251 -7.88 3.55 0.52
C SER A 251 -7.28 2.85 -0.70
N TYR A 252 -8.11 2.45 -1.66
CA TYR A 252 -7.65 1.86 -2.91
C TYR A 252 -7.17 2.92 -3.91
N LEU A 253 -7.95 4.00 -4.12
CA LEU A 253 -7.63 5.03 -5.12
C LEU A 253 -6.57 6.03 -4.63
N TYR A 254 -6.60 6.34 -3.33
CA TYR A 254 -5.76 7.38 -2.71
C TYR A 254 -5.96 8.76 -3.32
N SER A 255 -7.19 9.04 -3.77
CA SER A 255 -7.59 10.29 -4.41
C SER A 255 -9.04 10.64 -4.11
N ASP A 256 -9.33 11.94 -4.20
CA ASP A 256 -10.65 12.52 -4.03
C ASP A 256 -11.10 13.02 -5.41
N ASP A 257 -11.60 12.12 -6.25
CA ASP A 257 -12.00 12.42 -7.62
C ASP A 257 -13.54 12.49 -7.74
N LEU A 258 -14.06 13.54 -8.37
CA LEU A 258 -15.51 13.78 -8.53
C LEU A 258 -16.26 12.57 -9.11
N TRP A 259 -15.63 11.85 -10.04
CA TRP A 259 -16.23 10.68 -10.70
C TRP A 259 -16.50 9.51 -9.73
N ASN A 260 -15.88 9.50 -8.54
CA ASN A 260 -16.03 8.44 -7.54
C ASN A 260 -16.83 8.87 -6.29
N LEU A 261 -17.26 10.13 -6.21
CA LEU A 261 -17.91 10.70 -5.03
C LEU A 261 -19.42 10.72 -5.16
N VAL A 262 -20.12 10.35 -4.09
CA VAL A 262 -21.58 10.31 -4.02
C VAL A 262 -22.09 10.80 -2.68
N TYR A 263 -23.38 11.18 -2.61
CA TYR A 263 -24.06 11.41 -1.33
C TYR A 263 -24.49 10.12 -0.68
N VAL A 264 -24.20 10.00 0.62
CA VAL A 264 -24.61 8.90 1.50
C VAL A 264 -25.01 9.45 2.86
N GLU A 265 -25.74 8.68 3.64
CA GLU A 265 -25.97 8.96 5.06
C GLU A 265 -24.74 8.60 5.89
N LYS A 266 -24.46 9.33 6.96
CA LYS A 266 -23.25 9.08 7.82
C LYS A 266 -23.17 7.66 8.34
N GLY A 267 -24.32 7.07 8.74
CA GLY A 267 -24.40 5.68 9.19
C GLY A 267 -24.03 4.67 8.11
N GLU A 268 -24.46 4.91 6.85
CA GLU A 268 -24.14 4.08 5.70
C GLU A 268 -22.64 4.11 5.38
N ASN A 269 -22.03 5.29 5.44
CA ASN A 269 -20.58 5.46 5.25
C ASN A 269 -19.79 4.61 6.26
N SER A 270 -20.18 4.64 7.52
CA SER A 270 -19.51 3.89 8.58
C SER A 270 -19.63 2.36 8.41
N SER A 271 -20.74 1.87 7.85
CA SER A 271 -20.97 0.43 7.65
C SER A 271 -20.37 -0.12 6.35
N LYS A 272 -20.23 0.72 5.32
CA LYS A 272 -19.64 0.32 4.02
C LYS A 272 -18.16 0.03 4.11
N ASN A 273 -17.38 0.89 4.78
CA ASN A 273 -15.92 0.77 4.90
C ASN A 273 -15.21 0.41 3.56
N ASN A 274 -14.30 -0.57 3.59
CA ASN A 274 -13.55 -1.04 2.42
C ASN A 274 -14.22 -2.23 1.69
N ARG A 275 -15.54 -2.40 1.77
CA ARG A 275 -16.22 -3.43 0.99
C ARG A 275 -16.08 -3.15 -0.51
N ILE A 276 -15.93 -4.22 -1.29
CA ILE A 276 -15.93 -4.14 -2.74
C ILE A 276 -17.37 -3.80 -3.20
N PRO A 277 -17.55 -2.71 -3.97
CA PRO A 277 -18.87 -2.39 -4.54
C PRO A 277 -19.35 -3.53 -5.45
N ASP A 278 -20.66 -3.79 -5.45
CA ASP A 278 -21.25 -4.74 -6.38
C ASP A 278 -21.40 -4.15 -7.79
N GLU A 279 -21.75 -4.99 -8.76
CA GLU A 279 -21.91 -4.63 -10.17
C GLU A 279 -22.97 -3.56 -10.37
N ASP A 280 -24.09 -3.62 -9.62
CA ASP A 280 -25.18 -2.64 -9.69
C ASP A 280 -24.72 -1.26 -9.23
N MET A 281 -23.98 -1.18 -8.14
CA MET A 281 -23.40 0.07 -7.65
C MET A 281 -22.46 0.69 -8.70
N ILE A 282 -21.66 -0.12 -9.36
CA ILE A 282 -20.72 0.33 -10.39
C ILE A 282 -21.50 0.84 -11.62
N GLY A 283 -22.48 0.10 -12.11
CA GLY A 283 -23.32 0.54 -13.22
C GLY A 283 -24.08 1.85 -12.93
N ARG A 284 -24.56 2.02 -11.70
CA ARG A 284 -25.19 3.27 -11.26
C ARG A 284 -24.21 4.44 -11.22
N LEU A 285 -22.98 4.20 -10.79
CA LEU A 285 -21.93 5.23 -10.76
C LEU A 285 -21.55 5.66 -12.18
N GLU A 286 -21.39 4.72 -13.10
CA GLU A 286 -21.11 5.00 -14.52
C GLU A 286 -22.20 5.87 -15.15
N ASN A 287 -23.47 5.50 -14.94
CA ASN A 287 -24.63 6.27 -15.45
C ASN A 287 -24.68 7.66 -14.85
N ARG A 288 -24.51 7.79 -13.53
CA ARG A 288 -24.46 9.07 -12.84
C ARG A 288 -23.36 9.97 -13.39
N ASN A 289 -22.19 9.42 -13.68
CA ASN A 289 -21.07 10.19 -14.23
C ASN A 289 -21.36 10.75 -15.62
N LYS A 290 -22.02 9.95 -16.48
CA LYS A 290 -22.46 10.40 -17.82
C LYS A 290 -23.47 11.54 -17.73
N GLU A 291 -24.45 11.43 -16.81
CA GLU A 291 -25.46 12.47 -16.59
C GLU A 291 -24.85 13.74 -16.00
N LEU A 292 -23.99 13.60 -14.96
CA LEU A 292 -23.31 14.73 -14.34
C LEU A 292 -22.47 15.51 -15.37
N MET A 293 -21.74 14.81 -16.24
CA MET A 293 -20.94 15.47 -17.27
C MET A 293 -21.81 16.35 -18.18
N LYS A 294 -22.95 15.82 -18.67
CA LYS A 294 -23.88 16.58 -19.50
C LYS A 294 -24.43 17.82 -18.78
N ILE A 295 -24.78 17.69 -17.49
CA ILE A 295 -25.29 18.81 -16.69
C ILE A 295 -24.20 19.89 -16.56
N LEU A 296 -22.96 19.51 -16.23
CA LEU A 296 -21.87 20.45 -16.04
C LEU A 296 -21.47 21.15 -17.35
N GLU A 297 -21.48 20.45 -18.48
CA GLU A 297 -21.27 21.04 -19.82
C GLU A 297 -22.38 22.05 -20.15
N THR A 298 -23.64 21.72 -19.90
CA THR A 298 -24.81 22.61 -20.14
C THR A 298 -24.72 23.85 -19.24
N ALA A 299 -24.28 23.70 -18.00
CA ALA A 299 -24.10 24.80 -17.07
C ALA A 299 -22.82 25.64 -17.34
N GLY A 300 -22.02 25.28 -18.34
CA GLY A 300 -20.77 25.96 -18.65
C GLY A 300 -19.69 25.85 -17.56
N ILE A 301 -19.79 24.84 -16.70
CA ILE A 301 -18.80 24.60 -15.62
C ILE A 301 -17.64 23.80 -16.21
N ASN A 302 -16.52 24.47 -16.40
CA ASN A 302 -15.30 23.86 -16.91
C ASN A 302 -14.11 24.18 -15.99
N ASP A 303 -13.74 23.20 -15.17
CA ASP A 303 -12.62 23.31 -14.25
C ASP A 303 -11.90 21.96 -14.15
N LYS A 304 -10.86 21.90 -13.33
CA LYS A 304 -10.05 20.69 -13.14
C LYS A 304 -10.89 19.44 -12.83
N HIS A 305 -11.95 19.55 -12.04
CA HIS A 305 -12.76 18.39 -11.63
C HIS A 305 -13.69 17.92 -12.76
N THR A 306 -14.16 18.83 -13.60
CA THR A 306 -14.92 18.47 -14.81
C THR A 306 -14.02 17.80 -15.84
N GLU A 307 -12.77 18.26 -16.00
CA GLU A 307 -11.80 17.60 -16.87
C GLU A 307 -11.41 16.21 -16.37
N GLU A 308 -11.20 16.05 -15.06
CA GLU A 308 -10.98 14.75 -14.43
C GLU A 308 -12.18 13.80 -14.63
N LEU A 309 -13.41 14.30 -14.52
CA LEU A 309 -14.63 13.54 -14.79
C LEU A 309 -14.69 13.10 -16.26
N LYS A 310 -14.44 14.02 -17.21
CA LYS A 310 -14.38 13.72 -18.65
C LYS A 310 -13.35 12.64 -18.96
N LEU A 311 -12.15 12.78 -18.45
CA LEU A 311 -11.07 11.79 -18.61
C LEU A 311 -11.48 10.43 -18.03
N SER A 312 -12.18 10.42 -16.89
CA SER A 312 -12.64 9.19 -16.27
C SER A 312 -13.65 8.42 -17.15
N LEU A 313 -14.49 9.14 -17.87
CA LEU A 313 -15.44 8.55 -18.85
C LEU A 313 -14.71 8.03 -20.09
N GLU A 314 -13.78 8.81 -20.65
CA GLU A 314 -12.99 8.42 -21.84
C GLU A 314 -12.10 7.19 -21.59
N LYS A 315 -11.59 7.03 -20.39
CA LYS A 315 -10.66 5.96 -20.00
C LYS A 315 -11.31 4.83 -19.20
N ASP A 316 -12.61 4.87 -19.00
CA ASP A 316 -13.40 3.89 -18.24
C ASP A 316 -12.81 3.63 -16.82
N TYR A 317 -12.51 4.71 -16.09
CA TYR A 317 -11.87 4.60 -14.78
C TYR A 317 -12.70 3.84 -13.75
N VAL A 318 -14.03 4.02 -13.76
CA VAL A 318 -14.91 3.34 -12.82
C VAL A 318 -14.75 1.83 -12.93
N ARG A 319 -14.91 1.28 -14.14
CA ARG A 319 -14.82 -0.16 -14.41
C ARG A 319 -13.39 -0.67 -14.20
N LYS A 320 -12.40 0.03 -14.74
CA LYS A 320 -11.00 -0.32 -14.66
C LYS A 320 -10.50 -0.43 -13.21
N PHE A 321 -10.79 0.58 -12.39
CA PHE A 321 -10.33 0.57 -11.01
C PHE A 321 -11.14 -0.37 -10.13
N TRP A 322 -12.43 -0.56 -10.42
CA TRP A 322 -13.22 -1.57 -9.73
C TRP A 322 -12.69 -3.00 -9.99
N VAL A 323 -12.38 -3.34 -11.24
CA VAL A 323 -11.76 -4.64 -11.59
C VAL A 323 -10.41 -4.79 -10.89
N GLY A 324 -9.57 -3.76 -10.93
CA GLY A 324 -8.28 -3.79 -10.24
C GLY A 324 -8.39 -3.88 -8.71
N PHE A 325 -9.49 -3.42 -8.11
CA PHE A 325 -9.75 -3.56 -6.67
C PHE A 325 -10.31 -4.95 -6.31
N LYS A 326 -11.10 -5.52 -7.21
CA LYS A 326 -11.69 -6.85 -7.03
C LYS A 326 -10.64 -7.97 -7.08
N GLY A 327 -9.54 -7.77 -7.82
CA GLY A 327 -8.41 -8.71 -7.96
C GLY A 327 -8.59 -9.68 -9.10
#